data_ab2093356ae8d838b0433cedaa4b3918
#
_entry.id   ab2093356ae8d838b0433cedaa4b3918
#
_cell.length_a   1.000
_cell.length_b   1.000
_cell.length_c   1.000
_cell.angle_alpha   90.00
_cell.angle_beta   90.00
_cell.angle_gamma   90.00
#
_symmetry.space_group_name_H-M   'P 1'
#
loop_
_entity.id
_entity.type
_entity.pdbx_description
1 polymer ?
#
loop_
_entity_poly.entity_id
_entity_poly.type
_entity_poly.pdbx_seq_one_letter_code
_entity_poly.pdbx_strand_id
1 'polypeptide(L)'
;KKIVLYCAKGILTRPLAEELRSRGYDAWSLQGGYGQWLVEHFEQEERYQEIEKSIRKKFHKALFSRFARAINTYELVQDGDKIAVCISGGKDSMLMAKLFQELQRHRKLRFELVFLVMDPGYQELNRKVIEENARLLNIPVTIFETNIFDAVYEIEKSPCYLCARMRRGYLYSKAKELGCNKIALG
;
A
#
# COMPACT_ATOMS: atom_id res chain seq x y z
N LYS A 1 -11.57 -10.74 20.76
CA LYS A 1 -12.26 -10.27 19.52
C LYS A 1 -12.62 -8.81 19.69
N LYS A 2 -12.34 -7.98 18.72
CA LYS A 2 -12.73 -6.58 18.68
C LYS A 2 -14.21 -6.46 18.32
N ILE A 3 -14.99 -5.69 19.12
CA ILE A 3 -16.41 -5.43 18.90
C ILE A 3 -16.54 -3.99 18.43
N VAL A 4 -17.16 -3.75 17.28
CA VAL A 4 -17.46 -2.41 16.79
C VAL A 4 -18.97 -2.22 16.77
N LEU A 5 -19.45 -1.24 17.56
CA LEU A 5 -20.85 -0.86 17.63
C LEU A 5 -21.10 0.32 16.70
N TYR A 6 -22.23 0.32 16.00
CA TYR A 6 -22.62 1.46 15.18
C TYR A 6 -24.13 1.73 15.27
N CYS A 7 -24.51 2.98 15.10
CA CYS A 7 -25.87 3.42 14.86
C CYS A 7 -25.85 4.51 13.79
N ALA A 8 -27.00 5.02 13.39
CA ALA A 8 -27.08 5.99 12.29
C ALA A 8 -26.20 7.23 12.48
N LYS A 9 -26.12 7.77 13.72
CA LYS A 9 -25.40 9.01 14.06
C LYS A 9 -24.24 8.82 15.05
N GLY A 10 -23.94 7.61 15.51
CA GLY A 10 -22.86 7.33 16.47
C GLY A 10 -23.12 7.73 17.91
N ILE A 11 -24.33 8.24 18.24
CA ILE A 11 -24.66 8.78 19.57
C ILE A 11 -25.02 7.66 20.54
N LEU A 12 -25.88 6.73 20.13
CA LEU A 12 -26.42 5.67 21.00
C LEU A 12 -25.41 4.59 21.35
N THR A 13 -24.43 4.37 20.51
CA THR A 13 -23.44 3.28 20.67
C THR A 13 -22.23 3.67 21.50
N ARG A 14 -22.02 4.96 21.76
CA ARG A 14 -20.91 5.45 22.57
C ARG A 14 -21.00 4.99 24.03
N PRO A 15 -22.12 5.24 24.76
CA PRO A 15 -22.28 4.76 26.14
C PRO A 15 -22.20 3.23 26.24
N LEU A 16 -22.81 2.54 25.27
CA LEU A 16 -22.78 1.07 25.23
C LEU A 16 -21.38 0.51 25.02
N ALA A 17 -20.56 1.12 24.19
CA ALA A 17 -19.16 0.73 24.02
C ALA A 17 -18.34 0.96 25.30
N GLU A 18 -18.62 2.04 26.05
CA GLU A 18 -18.02 2.33 27.33
C GLU A 18 -18.43 1.29 28.39
N GLU A 19 -19.69 0.93 28.44
CA GLU A 19 -20.20 -0.13 29.33
C GLU A 19 -19.55 -1.49 29.01
N LEU A 20 -19.46 -1.87 27.74
CA LEU A 20 -18.80 -3.11 27.36
C LEU A 20 -17.30 -3.12 27.72
N ARG A 21 -16.61 -1.98 27.58
CA ARG A 21 -15.21 -1.87 28.01
C ARG A 21 -15.05 -2.03 29.52
N SER A 22 -15.97 -1.47 30.31
CA SER A 22 -15.95 -1.64 31.79
C SER A 22 -16.14 -3.12 32.21
N ARG A 23 -16.74 -3.94 31.35
CA ARG A 23 -16.91 -5.38 31.51
C ARG A 23 -15.76 -6.21 30.91
N GLY A 24 -14.67 -5.56 30.44
CA GLY A 24 -13.48 -6.22 29.90
C GLY A 24 -13.52 -6.60 28.42
N TYR A 25 -14.51 -6.13 27.66
CA TYR A 25 -14.55 -6.34 26.21
C TYR A 25 -13.77 -5.28 25.44
N ASP A 26 -13.11 -5.66 24.35
CA ASP A 26 -12.49 -4.72 23.40
C ASP A 26 -13.57 -4.13 22.48
N ALA A 27 -14.32 -3.13 23.02
CA ALA A 27 -15.49 -2.56 22.36
C ALA A 27 -15.28 -1.10 21.96
N TRP A 28 -15.70 -0.77 20.75
CA TRP A 28 -15.55 0.52 20.09
C TRP A 28 -16.89 1.01 19.53
N SER A 29 -17.08 2.31 19.50
CA SER A 29 -18.22 2.95 18.83
C SER A 29 -17.74 3.64 17.55
N LEU A 30 -18.44 3.45 16.45
CA LEU A 30 -18.15 4.13 15.18
C LEU A 30 -18.47 5.63 15.32
N GLN A 31 -17.44 6.46 15.28
CA GLN A 31 -17.57 7.91 15.38
C GLN A 31 -18.37 8.45 14.20
N GLY A 32 -19.33 9.36 14.46
CA GLY A 32 -20.24 9.89 13.45
C GLY A 32 -21.28 8.89 12.95
N GLY A 33 -21.20 7.62 13.40
CA GLY A 33 -22.13 6.54 13.03
C GLY A 33 -22.01 6.06 11.60
N TYR A 34 -22.96 5.20 11.21
CA TYR A 34 -22.96 4.59 9.88
C TYR A 34 -23.16 5.61 8.76
N GLY A 35 -23.92 6.68 9.00
CA GLY A 35 -24.18 7.71 7.99
C GLY A 35 -22.89 8.46 7.58
N GLN A 36 -22.08 8.90 8.53
CA GLN A 36 -20.82 9.57 8.23
C GLN A 36 -19.82 8.61 7.58
N TRP A 37 -19.71 7.39 8.10
CA TRP A 37 -18.85 6.36 7.50
C TRP A 37 -19.24 6.08 6.05
N LEU A 38 -20.54 6.03 5.76
CA LEU A 38 -21.03 5.79 4.41
C LEU A 38 -20.62 6.90 3.43
N VAL A 39 -20.79 8.17 3.85
CA VAL A 39 -20.40 9.34 3.03
C VAL A 39 -18.90 9.31 2.74
N GLU A 40 -18.07 9.14 3.78
CA GLU A 40 -16.61 9.06 3.64
C GLU A 40 -16.17 7.88 2.74
N HIS A 41 -16.86 6.76 2.85
CA HIS A 41 -16.57 5.58 2.04
C HIS A 41 -16.94 5.78 0.57
N PHE A 42 -18.07 6.41 0.28
CA PHE A 42 -18.48 6.75 -1.08
C PHE A 42 -17.53 7.75 -1.74
N GLU A 43 -17.13 8.82 -1.04
CA GLU A 43 -16.18 9.78 -1.57
C GLU A 43 -14.81 9.15 -1.89
N GLN A 44 -14.33 8.23 -1.06
CA GLN A 44 -13.10 7.50 -1.32
C GLN A 44 -13.22 6.59 -2.55
N GLU A 45 -14.33 5.86 -2.67
CA GLU A 45 -14.58 4.98 -3.80
C GLU A 45 -14.69 5.76 -5.12
N GLU A 46 -15.37 6.90 -5.13
CA GLU A 46 -15.45 7.77 -6.31
C GLU A 46 -14.08 8.27 -6.74
N ARG A 47 -13.26 8.79 -5.82
CA ARG A 47 -11.89 9.24 -6.09
C ARG A 47 -11.02 8.12 -6.64
N TYR A 48 -11.11 6.95 -6.06
CA TYR A 48 -10.38 5.77 -6.53
C TYR A 48 -10.77 5.41 -7.96
N GLN A 49 -12.07 5.37 -8.26
CA GLN A 49 -12.58 5.07 -9.60
C GLN A 49 -12.16 6.11 -10.63
N GLU A 50 -12.12 7.40 -10.27
CA GLU A 50 -11.63 8.46 -11.15
C GLU A 50 -10.14 8.29 -11.49
N ILE A 51 -9.31 7.95 -10.51
CA ILE A 51 -7.88 7.67 -10.72
C ILE A 51 -7.70 6.49 -11.68
N GLU A 52 -8.39 5.39 -11.46
CA GLU A 52 -8.33 4.23 -12.35
C GLU A 52 -8.82 4.54 -13.75
N LYS A 53 -9.94 5.28 -13.88
CA LYS A 53 -10.47 5.73 -15.16
C LYS A 53 -9.46 6.63 -15.90
N SER A 54 -8.74 7.48 -15.18
CA SER A 54 -7.71 8.33 -15.78
C SER A 54 -6.56 7.51 -16.38
N ILE A 55 -6.07 6.50 -15.67
CA ILE A 55 -5.03 5.57 -16.16
C ILE A 55 -5.52 4.82 -17.39
N ARG A 56 -6.76 4.29 -17.36
CA ARG A 56 -7.36 3.51 -18.45
C ARG A 56 -7.68 4.32 -19.69
N LYS A 57 -8.04 5.61 -19.55
CA LYS A 57 -8.48 6.46 -20.66
C LYS A 57 -7.45 7.54 -21.00
N LYS A 58 -7.30 8.54 -20.14
CA LYS A 58 -6.49 9.73 -20.40
C LYS A 58 -5.00 9.41 -20.57
N PHE A 59 -4.46 8.57 -19.69
CA PHE A 59 -3.04 8.24 -19.65
C PHE A 59 -2.69 6.86 -20.24
N HIS A 60 -3.66 6.18 -20.81
CA HIS A 60 -3.45 4.83 -21.35
C HIS A 60 -2.27 4.75 -22.32
N LYS A 61 -2.22 5.61 -23.36
CA LYS A 61 -1.13 5.60 -24.34
C LYS A 61 0.21 6.05 -23.75
N ALA A 62 0.18 7.06 -22.88
CA ALA A 62 1.38 7.67 -22.33
C ALA A 62 2.04 6.80 -21.23
N LEU A 63 1.25 6.10 -20.43
CA LEU A 63 1.73 5.32 -19.29
C LEU A 63 1.52 3.83 -19.50
N PHE A 64 0.28 3.35 -19.48
CA PHE A 64 -0.01 1.91 -19.45
C PHE A 64 0.48 1.17 -20.68
N SER A 65 0.24 1.69 -21.90
CA SER A 65 0.70 1.02 -23.12
C SER A 65 2.23 0.90 -23.20
N ARG A 66 2.97 1.90 -22.71
CA ARG A 66 4.44 1.84 -22.66
C ARG A 66 4.93 0.84 -21.62
N PHE A 67 4.30 0.85 -20.44
CA PHE A 67 4.58 -0.13 -19.39
C PHE A 67 4.31 -1.56 -19.88
N ALA A 68 3.12 -1.83 -20.39
CA ALA A 68 2.75 -3.15 -20.90
C ALA A 68 3.66 -3.61 -22.05
N ARG A 69 4.07 -2.69 -22.93
CA ARG A 69 5.03 -3.00 -24.00
C ARG A 69 6.39 -3.40 -23.43
N ALA A 70 6.91 -2.70 -22.42
CA ALA A 70 8.17 -3.07 -21.79
C ALA A 70 8.07 -4.45 -21.11
N ILE A 71 6.98 -4.70 -20.37
CA ILE A 71 6.72 -6.01 -19.75
C ILE A 71 6.76 -7.14 -20.79
N ASN A 72 6.09 -6.96 -21.93
CA ASN A 72 6.04 -7.97 -23.00
C ASN A 72 7.38 -8.10 -23.75
N THR A 73 8.02 -6.97 -24.11
CA THR A 73 9.26 -6.98 -24.89
C THR A 73 10.40 -7.65 -24.16
N TYR A 74 10.48 -7.45 -22.85
CA TYR A 74 11.55 -7.99 -22.01
C TYR A 74 11.11 -9.21 -21.18
N GLU A 75 9.91 -9.72 -21.41
CA GLU A 75 9.34 -10.88 -20.71
C GLU A 75 9.45 -10.77 -19.18
N LEU A 76 9.22 -9.53 -18.67
CA LEU A 76 9.42 -9.22 -17.26
C LEU A 76 8.41 -9.90 -16.33
N VAL A 77 7.23 -10.27 -16.86
CA VAL A 77 6.18 -10.98 -16.13
C VAL A 77 5.76 -12.21 -16.92
N GLN A 78 5.65 -13.34 -16.23
CA GLN A 78 5.24 -14.63 -16.78
C GLN A 78 4.09 -15.23 -15.97
N ASP A 79 3.40 -16.22 -16.54
CA ASP A 79 2.36 -16.96 -15.82
C ASP A 79 2.95 -17.66 -14.58
N GLY A 80 2.26 -17.53 -13.46
CA GLY A 80 2.67 -18.10 -12.18
C GLY A 80 3.66 -17.25 -11.38
N ASP A 81 4.07 -16.09 -11.89
CA ASP A 81 4.94 -15.18 -11.12
C ASP A 81 4.24 -14.65 -9.86
N LYS A 82 5.02 -14.46 -8.81
CA LYS A 82 4.66 -13.70 -7.62
C LYS A 82 5.62 -12.54 -7.46
N ILE A 83 5.12 -11.33 -7.65
CA ILE A 83 5.94 -10.13 -7.83
C ILE A 83 5.82 -9.24 -6.61
N ALA A 84 6.94 -8.92 -5.96
CA ALA A 84 7.01 -7.89 -4.94
C ALA A 84 7.17 -6.51 -5.60
N VAL A 85 6.16 -5.66 -5.51
CA VAL A 85 6.21 -4.26 -5.96
C VAL A 85 6.57 -3.38 -4.77
N CYS A 86 7.76 -2.79 -4.81
CA CYS A 86 8.27 -1.99 -3.70
C CYS A 86 7.84 -0.54 -3.81
N ILE A 87 7.26 -0.03 -2.74
CA ILE A 87 6.71 1.32 -2.64
C ILE A 87 7.57 2.15 -1.70
N SER A 88 8.15 3.22 -2.22
CA SER A 88 8.94 4.19 -1.45
C SER A 88 8.12 5.35 -0.87
N GLY A 89 6.82 5.41 -1.20
CA GLY A 89 5.94 6.54 -0.87
C GLY A 89 5.95 7.67 -1.91
N GLY A 90 6.89 7.66 -2.84
CA GLY A 90 6.95 8.63 -3.93
C GLY A 90 5.92 8.34 -5.04
N LYS A 91 5.60 9.38 -5.82
CA LYS A 91 4.61 9.30 -6.92
C LYS A 91 4.90 8.20 -7.93
N ASP A 92 6.18 7.94 -8.23
CA ASP A 92 6.58 7.00 -9.27
C ASP A 92 6.36 5.54 -8.80
N SER A 93 6.67 5.23 -7.54
CA SER A 93 6.42 3.92 -6.96
C SER A 93 4.93 3.62 -6.79
N MET A 94 4.12 4.62 -6.42
CA MET A 94 2.66 4.50 -6.35
C MET A 94 2.05 4.29 -7.74
N LEU A 95 2.54 5.03 -8.76
CA LEU A 95 2.12 4.86 -10.14
C LEU A 95 2.48 3.46 -10.66
N MET A 96 3.70 2.99 -10.39
CA MET A 96 4.14 1.63 -10.74
C MET A 96 3.21 0.58 -10.14
N ALA A 97 2.83 0.71 -8.87
CA ALA A 97 1.87 -0.19 -8.23
C ALA A 97 0.52 -0.20 -8.96
N LYS A 98 0.00 0.97 -9.32
CA LYS A 98 -1.26 1.08 -10.09
C LYS A 98 -1.15 0.47 -11.49
N LEU A 99 -0.02 0.61 -12.17
CA LEU A 99 0.20 -0.01 -13.48
C LEU A 99 0.27 -1.54 -13.39
N PHE A 100 0.86 -2.10 -12.35
CA PHE A 100 0.83 -3.54 -12.08
C PHE A 100 -0.58 -4.05 -11.76
N GLN A 101 -1.37 -3.31 -10.97
CA GLN A 101 -2.77 -3.65 -10.72
C GLN A 101 -3.59 -3.63 -12.03
N GLU A 102 -3.38 -2.63 -12.88
CA GLU A 102 -4.04 -2.54 -14.17
C GLU A 102 -3.62 -3.68 -15.10
N LEU A 103 -2.33 -4.05 -15.12
CA LEU A 103 -1.82 -5.20 -15.88
C LEU A 103 -2.50 -6.51 -15.43
N GLN A 104 -2.58 -6.73 -14.11
CA GLN A 104 -3.23 -7.91 -13.52
C GLN A 104 -4.73 -7.98 -13.90
N ARG A 105 -5.41 -6.83 -13.92
CA ARG A 105 -6.82 -6.72 -14.31
C ARG A 105 -7.09 -7.19 -15.74
N HIS A 106 -6.15 -7.01 -16.66
CA HIS A 106 -6.28 -7.48 -18.05
C HIS A 106 -6.29 -9.01 -18.21
N ARG A 107 -5.88 -9.76 -17.18
CA ARG A 107 -5.92 -11.24 -17.13
C ARG A 107 -5.26 -11.97 -18.30
N LYS A 108 -4.38 -11.31 -19.04
CA LYS A 108 -3.59 -11.96 -20.10
C LYS A 108 -2.52 -12.88 -19.54
N LEU A 109 -1.98 -12.52 -18.37
CA LEU A 109 -1.03 -13.29 -17.58
C LEU A 109 -1.61 -13.50 -16.19
N ARG A 110 -1.40 -14.67 -15.62
CA ARG A 110 -1.82 -15.00 -14.23
C ARG A 110 -0.61 -14.87 -13.33
N PHE A 111 -0.60 -13.85 -12.50
CA PHE A 111 0.46 -13.58 -11.54
C PHE A 111 -0.10 -12.98 -10.26
N GLU A 112 0.66 -13.08 -9.18
CA GLU A 112 0.32 -12.50 -7.88
C GLU A 112 1.12 -11.23 -7.63
N LEU A 113 0.53 -10.28 -6.91
CA LEU A 113 1.17 -9.05 -6.49
C LEU A 113 1.24 -8.97 -4.97
N VAL A 114 2.40 -8.58 -4.47
CA VAL A 114 2.63 -8.21 -3.08
C VAL A 114 3.21 -6.80 -3.09
N PHE A 115 2.56 -5.86 -2.41
CA PHE A 115 3.02 -4.48 -2.33
C PHE A 115 3.79 -4.28 -1.03
N LEU A 116 5.08 -3.97 -1.12
CA LEU A 116 5.97 -3.83 0.02
C LEU A 116 6.34 -2.38 0.28
N VAL A 117 6.15 -1.94 1.50
CA VAL A 117 6.72 -0.70 2.03
C VAL A 117 7.75 -1.07 3.07
N MET A 118 8.97 -0.68 2.86
CA MET A 118 10.01 -0.78 3.88
C MET A 118 10.11 0.54 4.63
N ASP A 119 9.92 0.48 5.94
CA ASP A 119 10.14 1.59 6.84
C ASP A 119 11.58 1.53 7.38
N PRO A 120 12.48 2.43 6.95
CA PRO A 120 13.87 2.44 7.39
C PRO A 120 14.10 3.21 8.71
N GLY A 121 13.04 3.58 9.42
CA GLY A 121 12.99 4.48 10.57
C GLY A 121 12.34 5.82 10.23
N TYR A 122 11.26 5.81 9.48
CA TYR A 122 10.53 7.04 9.16
C TYR A 122 9.95 7.71 10.41
N GLN A 123 9.86 9.04 10.35
CA GLN A 123 9.01 9.77 11.28
C GLN A 123 7.55 9.35 11.09
N GLU A 124 6.79 9.34 12.19
CA GLU A 124 5.39 8.90 12.20
C GLU A 124 4.51 9.59 11.14
N LEU A 125 4.74 10.89 10.90
CA LEU A 125 4.02 11.66 9.90
C LEU A 125 4.28 11.12 8.48
N ASN A 126 5.52 10.81 8.13
CA ASN A 126 5.86 10.27 6.81
C ASN A 126 5.23 8.90 6.58
N ARG A 127 5.24 8.06 7.61
CA ARG A 127 4.59 6.74 7.56
C ARG A 127 3.08 6.87 7.32
N LYS A 128 2.41 7.74 8.09
CA LYS A 128 0.97 8.01 7.91
C LYS A 128 0.63 8.46 6.50
N VAL A 129 1.42 9.36 5.91
CA VAL A 129 1.20 9.82 4.53
C VAL A 129 1.31 8.67 3.52
N ILE A 130 2.26 7.75 3.70
CA ILE A 130 2.38 6.58 2.83
C ILE A 130 1.17 5.66 2.96
N GLU A 131 0.73 5.39 4.18
CA GLU A 131 -0.43 4.55 4.48
C GLU A 131 -1.73 5.15 3.93
N GLU A 132 -1.94 6.45 4.11
CA GLU A 132 -3.11 7.18 3.59
C GLU A 132 -3.14 7.19 2.05
N ASN A 133 -2.01 7.46 1.41
CA ASN A 133 -1.90 7.41 -0.04
C ASN A 133 -2.15 5.99 -0.59
N ALA A 134 -1.60 4.96 0.06
CA ALA A 134 -1.84 3.58 -0.32
C ALA A 134 -3.32 3.21 -0.18
N ARG A 135 -3.97 3.65 0.90
CA ARG A 135 -5.41 3.46 1.13
C ARG A 135 -6.24 4.18 0.06
N LEU A 136 -5.93 5.46 -0.22
CA LEU A 136 -6.63 6.26 -1.25
C LEU A 136 -6.54 5.60 -2.63
N LEU A 137 -5.39 5.01 -2.94
CA LEU A 137 -5.14 4.33 -4.23
C LEU A 137 -5.58 2.87 -4.24
N ASN A 138 -6.18 2.37 -3.16
CA ASN A 138 -6.53 0.96 -2.98
C ASN A 138 -5.36 0.00 -3.30
N ILE A 139 -4.21 0.31 -2.72
CA ILE A 139 -3.01 -0.53 -2.80
C ILE A 139 -2.84 -1.24 -1.45
N PRO A 140 -3.06 -2.57 -1.37
CA PRO A 140 -2.93 -3.32 -0.12
C PRO A 140 -1.45 -3.51 0.22
N VAL A 141 -0.88 -2.57 1.00
CA VAL A 141 0.54 -2.59 1.35
C VAL A 141 0.84 -3.46 2.56
N THR A 142 1.95 -4.17 2.50
CA THR A 142 2.59 -4.83 3.64
C THR A 142 3.78 -3.97 4.07
N ILE A 143 3.72 -3.41 5.27
CA ILE A 143 4.77 -2.57 5.82
C ILE A 143 5.64 -3.41 6.75
N PHE A 144 6.96 -3.30 6.62
CA PHE A 144 7.91 -3.89 7.55
C PHE A 144 8.99 -2.86 7.95
N GLU A 145 9.40 -2.93 9.19
CA GLU A 145 10.31 -1.98 9.81
C GLU A 145 11.75 -2.48 9.75
N THR A 146 12.67 -1.54 9.64
CA THR A 146 14.11 -1.77 9.73
C THR A 146 14.77 -0.59 10.46
N ASN A 147 15.96 -0.79 10.98
CA ASN A 147 16.75 0.23 11.67
C ASN A 147 17.87 0.82 10.79
N ILE A 148 17.64 0.94 9.49
CA ILE A 148 18.66 1.37 8.54
C ILE A 148 19.15 2.79 8.86
N PHE A 149 18.25 3.71 9.20
CA PHE A 149 18.63 5.09 9.47
C PHE A 149 19.56 5.18 10.69
N ASP A 150 19.27 4.44 11.74
CA ASP A 150 20.14 4.40 12.92
C ASP A 150 21.52 3.82 12.57
N ALA A 151 21.54 2.73 11.80
CA ALA A 151 22.79 2.07 11.41
C ALA A 151 23.66 2.90 10.46
N VAL A 152 23.07 3.79 9.66
CA VAL A 152 23.77 4.62 8.67
C VAL A 152 24.17 5.99 9.22
N TYR A 153 23.47 6.47 10.26
CA TYR A 153 23.68 7.80 10.84
C TYR A 153 25.11 7.99 11.40
N GLU A 154 25.72 6.92 11.90
CA GLU A 154 27.07 6.93 12.50
C GLU A 154 28.20 6.81 11.46
N ILE A 155 27.90 6.70 10.17
CA ILE A 155 28.90 6.41 9.13
C ILE A 155 29.23 7.68 8.34
N GLU A 156 30.50 8.14 8.48
CA GLU A 156 30.96 9.33 7.78
C GLU A 156 31.18 9.16 6.27
N LYS A 157 31.52 7.95 5.80
CA LYS A 157 31.85 7.69 4.39
C LYS A 157 30.65 7.11 3.62
N SER A 158 30.12 7.89 2.68
CA SER A 158 29.08 7.45 1.70
C SER A 158 27.80 6.88 2.33
N PRO A 159 27.13 7.57 3.26
CA PRO A 159 25.93 7.05 3.94
C PRO A 159 24.82 6.69 2.96
N CYS A 160 24.64 7.46 1.88
CA CYS A 160 23.61 7.19 0.86
C CYS A 160 23.84 5.88 0.10
N TYR A 161 25.09 5.55 -0.22
CA TYR A 161 25.40 4.29 -0.90
C TYR A 161 25.09 3.08 -0.01
N LEU A 162 25.52 3.16 1.27
CA LEU A 162 25.25 2.09 2.23
C LEU A 162 23.75 1.93 2.49
N CYS A 163 23.05 3.03 2.70
CA CYS A 163 21.60 3.04 2.85
C CYS A 163 20.91 2.35 1.66
N ALA A 164 21.27 2.72 0.43
CA ALA A 164 20.67 2.12 -0.76
C ALA A 164 20.99 0.62 -0.90
N ARG A 165 22.20 0.20 -0.51
CA ARG A 165 22.59 -1.21 -0.50
C ARG A 165 21.81 -2.02 0.53
N MET A 166 21.72 -1.51 1.76
CA MET A 166 20.96 -2.15 2.84
C MET A 166 19.48 -2.25 2.49
N ARG A 167 18.89 -1.16 1.97
CA ARG A 167 17.50 -1.15 1.52
C ARG A 167 17.18 -2.26 0.53
N ARG A 168 18.01 -2.42 -0.49
CA ARG A 168 17.83 -3.50 -1.48
C ARG A 168 17.96 -4.88 -0.83
N GLY A 169 18.93 -5.08 0.05
CA GLY A 169 19.11 -6.35 0.77
C GLY A 169 17.87 -6.74 1.58
N TYR A 170 17.32 -5.82 2.36
CA TYR A 170 16.11 -6.06 3.15
C TYR A 170 14.86 -6.32 2.26
N LEU A 171 14.71 -5.55 1.19
CA LEU A 171 13.59 -5.76 0.25
C LEU A 171 13.67 -7.13 -0.43
N TYR A 172 14.86 -7.56 -0.86
CA TYR A 172 15.06 -8.89 -1.45
C TYR A 172 14.80 -10.01 -0.45
N SER A 173 15.27 -9.86 0.79
CA SER A 173 15.04 -10.83 1.86
C SER A 173 13.54 -10.97 2.16
N LYS A 174 12.84 -9.83 2.30
CA LYS A 174 11.40 -9.82 2.58
C LYS A 174 10.56 -10.36 1.42
N ALA A 175 10.90 -10.02 0.19
CA ALA A 175 10.25 -10.57 -1.00
C ALA A 175 10.41 -12.10 -1.07
N LYS A 176 11.61 -12.61 -0.80
CA LYS A 176 11.89 -14.06 -0.74
C LYS A 176 11.11 -14.75 0.38
N GLU A 177 11.05 -14.17 1.58
CA GLU A 177 10.26 -14.66 2.72
C GLU A 177 8.77 -14.82 2.35
N LEU A 178 8.24 -13.88 1.56
CA LEU A 178 6.85 -13.90 1.09
C LEU A 178 6.62 -14.78 -0.14
N GLY A 179 7.64 -15.52 -0.58
CA GLY A 179 7.58 -16.43 -1.72
C GLY A 179 7.53 -15.72 -3.08
N CYS A 180 7.97 -14.45 -3.16
CA CYS A 180 8.06 -13.74 -4.44
C CYS A 180 9.30 -14.22 -5.21
N ASN A 181 9.11 -14.48 -6.52
CA ASN A 181 10.20 -14.83 -7.44
C ASN A 181 10.69 -13.63 -8.26
N LYS A 182 9.95 -12.52 -8.23
CA LYS A 182 10.32 -11.27 -8.90
C LYS A 182 10.13 -10.06 -7.96
N ILE A 183 10.89 -9.02 -8.22
CA ILE A 183 10.80 -7.76 -7.48
C ILE A 183 10.81 -6.58 -8.47
N ALA A 184 9.92 -5.63 -8.27
CA ALA A 184 9.86 -4.38 -9.00
C ALA A 184 10.23 -3.22 -8.07
N LEU A 185 11.26 -2.47 -8.46
CA LEU A 185 11.78 -1.30 -7.74
C LEU A 185 11.54 -0.06 -8.60
N GLY A 186 11.06 1.02 -7.98
CA GLY A 186 10.89 2.34 -8.59
C GLY A 186 11.91 3.35 -8.11
#